data_1cd7ff2ec747576c087362c938920e89
#
_entry.id   1cd7ff2ec747576c087362c938920e89
#
_cell.length_a   1.000
_cell.length_b   1.000
_cell.length_c   1.000
_cell.angle_alpha   90.00
_cell.angle_beta   90.00
_cell.angle_gamma   90.00
#
_symmetry.space_group_name_H-M   'P 1'
#
loop_
_entity.id
_entity.type
_entity.pdbx_description
1 polymer ?
#
loop_
_entity_poly.entity_id
_entity_poly.type
_entity_poly.pdbx_seq_one_letter_code
_entity_poly.pdbx_strand_id
1 'polypeptide(L)'
;LNGFLVFRDAATFANEKRVKLLPFDKIYYGEQNDQNPYYLLKPEIILQNVENLSKAADTYGGAGISLRDIGYELSADYNQKQLVTRENMKKEQVALLNGIKASGQKIMTNMGNDYTLGVTDFITNMDLNGSGYTILDAAVPFYQIAIHGYVNYAGEALNLTADCEEELLKSAEYGAGLYFSLMDADATELQNTKYTQYFGANYEASKDELFAIYTRYQKELGSVFHQRIVDHAILDSGITLT
;
A
#
# COMPACT_ATOMS: atom_id res chain seq x y z
N LEU A 1 -4.93 17.65 -4.10
CA LEU A 1 -5.17 17.85 -5.54
C LEU A 1 -5.83 19.21 -5.74
N ASN A 2 -5.06 20.20 -6.20
CA ASN A 2 -5.63 21.50 -6.57
C ASN A 2 -6.58 21.33 -7.76
N GLY A 3 -7.86 21.69 -7.57
CA GLY A 3 -8.88 21.64 -8.60
C GLY A 3 -9.76 20.38 -8.67
N PHE A 4 -9.64 19.44 -7.70
CA PHE A 4 -10.61 18.36 -7.60
C PHE A 4 -12.00 18.87 -7.21
N LEU A 5 -12.99 18.54 -7.99
CA LEU A 5 -14.39 18.86 -7.74
C LEU A 5 -15.20 17.56 -7.66
N VAL A 6 -15.78 17.26 -6.50
CA VAL A 6 -16.59 16.03 -6.27
C VAL A 6 -17.66 15.85 -7.35
N PHE A 7 -18.32 16.94 -7.75
CA PHE A 7 -19.37 16.86 -8.76
C PHE A 7 -18.85 16.44 -10.15
N ARG A 8 -17.65 16.86 -10.52
CA ARG A 8 -17.05 16.58 -11.85
C ARG A 8 -16.26 15.29 -11.87
N ASP A 9 -15.47 15.06 -10.82
CA ASP A 9 -14.34 14.12 -10.85
C ASP A 9 -14.62 12.81 -10.11
N ALA A 10 -15.66 12.78 -9.24
CA ALA A 10 -16.04 11.55 -8.56
C ALA A 10 -16.82 10.59 -9.49
N ALA A 11 -16.50 9.31 -9.37
CA ALA A 11 -17.23 8.23 -10.04
C ALA A 11 -18.71 8.20 -9.62
N THR A 12 -19.55 7.61 -10.42
CA THR A 12 -21.00 7.50 -10.21
C THR A 12 -21.47 6.06 -10.15
N PHE A 13 -22.50 5.82 -9.33
CA PHE A 13 -23.33 4.63 -9.42
C PHE A 13 -24.29 4.71 -10.63
N ALA A 14 -24.93 3.59 -10.95
CA ALA A 14 -25.92 3.53 -12.02
C ALA A 14 -27.15 4.47 -11.82
N ASN A 15 -27.42 4.87 -10.59
CA ASN A 15 -28.46 5.85 -10.23
C ASN A 15 -27.95 7.31 -10.26
N GLU A 16 -26.82 7.57 -10.89
CA GLU A 16 -26.16 8.88 -11.03
C GLU A 16 -25.68 9.53 -9.71
N LYS A 17 -25.83 8.86 -8.57
CA LYS A 17 -25.24 9.34 -7.31
C LYS A 17 -23.72 9.15 -7.32
N ARG A 18 -23.01 10.09 -6.73
CA ARG A 18 -21.55 9.99 -6.58
C ARG A 18 -21.17 8.84 -5.64
N VAL A 19 -20.15 8.09 -6.01
CA VAL A 19 -19.61 7.02 -5.17
C VAL A 19 -18.95 7.65 -3.95
N LYS A 20 -19.59 7.45 -2.81
CA LYS A 20 -19.16 7.91 -1.50
C LYS A 20 -18.87 6.68 -0.66
N LEU A 21 -17.70 6.60 -0.10
CA LEU A 21 -17.25 5.49 0.72
C LEU A 21 -17.02 5.98 2.14
N LEU A 22 -17.41 5.17 3.10
CA LEU A 22 -17.13 5.33 4.51
C LEU A 22 -16.14 4.25 4.96
N PRO A 23 -15.27 4.51 5.92
CA PRO A 23 -14.48 3.47 6.55
C PRO A 23 -15.38 2.38 7.11
N PHE A 24 -14.96 1.14 6.96
CA PHE A 24 -15.68 -0.03 7.50
C PHE A 24 -15.02 -0.53 8.77
N ASP A 25 -15.81 -0.71 9.81
CA ASP A 25 -15.35 -1.27 11.06
C ASP A 25 -15.51 -2.80 11.03
N LYS A 26 -14.40 -3.51 11.14
CA LYS A 26 -14.37 -4.97 11.10
C LYS A 26 -14.86 -5.62 12.41
N ILE A 27 -14.81 -4.89 13.51
CA ILE A 27 -15.23 -5.38 14.85
C ILE A 27 -16.76 -5.34 14.94
N TYR A 28 -17.35 -4.22 14.55
CA TYR A 28 -18.81 -4.01 14.61
C TYR A 28 -19.54 -4.37 13.32
N TYR A 29 -18.82 -4.79 12.27
CA TYR A 29 -19.36 -5.15 10.95
C TYR A 29 -20.25 -4.07 10.34
N GLY A 30 -19.83 -2.82 10.46
CA GLY A 30 -20.61 -1.68 9.99
C GLY A 30 -19.78 -0.52 9.43
N GLU A 31 -20.44 0.37 8.67
CA GLU A 31 -19.81 1.60 8.22
C GLU A 31 -19.66 2.59 9.40
N GLN A 32 -18.50 3.24 9.48
CA GLN A 32 -18.21 4.27 10.48
C GLN A 32 -18.83 5.60 10.03
N ASN A 33 -20.07 5.83 10.41
CA ASN A 33 -20.84 7.02 9.99
C ASN A 33 -20.39 8.34 10.65
N ASP A 34 -19.57 8.28 11.69
CA ASP A 34 -18.94 9.40 12.37
C ASP A 34 -17.67 9.89 11.68
N GLN A 35 -17.15 9.12 10.71
CA GLN A 35 -15.97 9.47 9.93
C GLN A 35 -16.32 10.26 8.67
N ASN A 36 -15.39 11.12 8.23
CA ASN A 36 -15.55 11.84 6.98
C ASN A 36 -15.47 10.86 5.79
N PRO A 37 -16.48 10.87 4.90
CA PRO A 37 -16.46 10.06 3.71
C PRO A 37 -15.37 10.50 2.73
N TYR A 38 -14.87 9.56 1.95
CA TYR A 38 -14.10 9.87 0.76
C TYR A 38 -14.88 9.52 -0.52
N TYR A 39 -14.50 10.14 -1.61
CA TYR A 39 -15.14 9.91 -2.91
C TYR A 39 -14.18 9.19 -3.83
N LEU A 40 -14.69 8.14 -4.48
CA LEU A 40 -13.91 7.41 -5.47
C LEU A 40 -13.77 8.28 -6.74
N LEU A 41 -12.53 8.41 -7.24
CA LEU A 41 -12.27 9.11 -8.49
C LEU A 41 -12.74 8.29 -9.69
N LYS A 42 -13.11 8.96 -10.76
CA LYS A 42 -13.33 8.33 -12.04
C LYS A 42 -12.06 7.65 -12.55
N PRO A 43 -12.17 6.48 -13.22
CA PRO A 43 -11.04 5.78 -13.80
C PRO A 43 -10.10 6.67 -14.62
N GLU A 44 -10.66 7.45 -15.53
CA GLU A 44 -9.91 8.36 -16.40
C GLU A 44 -9.06 9.39 -15.63
N ILE A 45 -9.59 9.91 -14.52
CA ILE A 45 -8.88 10.88 -13.67
C ILE A 45 -7.72 10.19 -12.92
N ILE A 46 -7.93 8.97 -12.46
CA ILE A 46 -6.87 8.19 -11.80
C ILE A 46 -5.73 7.93 -12.77
N LEU A 47 -6.03 7.41 -13.96
CA LEU A 47 -5.03 7.09 -14.97
C LEU A 47 -4.28 8.34 -15.44
N GLN A 48 -4.98 9.45 -15.66
CA GLN A 48 -4.35 10.72 -16.01
C GLN A 48 -3.40 11.24 -14.91
N ASN A 49 -3.77 11.09 -13.65
CA ASN A 49 -2.90 11.49 -12.54
C ASN A 49 -1.64 10.62 -12.46
N VAL A 50 -1.76 9.31 -12.70
CA VAL A 50 -0.59 8.41 -12.75
C VAL A 50 0.35 8.78 -13.91
N GLU A 51 -0.19 9.03 -15.09
CA GLU A 51 0.58 9.47 -16.25
C GLU A 51 1.31 10.80 -16.00
N ASN A 52 0.61 11.77 -15.40
CA ASN A 52 1.19 13.06 -15.04
C ASN A 52 2.29 12.92 -14.00
N LEU A 53 2.11 12.04 -13.01
CA LEU A 53 3.13 11.76 -11.99
C LEU A 53 4.38 11.13 -12.63
N SER A 54 4.21 10.17 -13.53
CA SER A 54 5.32 9.55 -14.27
C SER A 54 6.10 10.59 -15.08
N LYS A 55 5.43 11.47 -15.83
CA LYS A 55 6.06 12.56 -16.60
C LYS A 55 6.79 13.56 -15.68
N ALA A 56 6.21 13.87 -14.53
CA ALA A 56 6.85 14.75 -13.55
C ALA A 56 8.11 14.09 -12.97
N ALA A 57 8.06 12.80 -12.62
CA ALA A 57 9.22 12.07 -12.14
C ALA A 57 10.37 12.08 -13.16
N ASP A 58 10.10 11.86 -14.44
CA ASP A 58 11.10 11.97 -15.52
C ASP A 58 11.71 13.37 -15.60
N THR A 59 10.88 14.41 -15.50
CA THR A 59 11.33 15.80 -15.57
C THR A 59 12.32 16.15 -14.44
N TYR A 60 12.12 15.57 -13.26
CA TYR A 60 12.99 15.79 -12.11
C TYR A 60 14.11 14.73 -11.97
N GLY A 61 14.27 13.85 -12.94
CA GLY A 61 15.27 12.78 -12.92
C GLY A 61 14.97 11.69 -11.89
N GLY A 62 13.71 11.48 -11.54
CA GLY A 62 13.28 10.46 -10.59
C GLY A 62 13.40 9.06 -11.19
N ALA A 63 13.95 8.11 -10.42
CA ALA A 63 14.12 6.73 -10.85
C ALA A 63 12.80 5.94 -10.94
N GLY A 64 11.70 6.47 -10.40
CA GLY A 64 10.41 5.80 -10.39
C GLY A 64 9.32 6.58 -9.68
N ILE A 65 8.17 5.95 -9.54
CA ILE A 65 6.98 6.53 -8.93
C ILE A 65 6.42 5.64 -7.81
N SER A 66 5.82 6.28 -6.82
CA SER A 66 5.09 5.61 -5.74
C SER A 66 3.60 5.89 -5.86
N LEU A 67 2.79 4.84 -5.88
CA LEU A 67 1.36 4.90 -6.11
C LEU A 67 0.61 4.32 -4.91
N ARG A 68 -0.28 5.12 -4.30
CA ARG A 68 -1.00 4.70 -3.12
C ARG A 68 -2.13 3.71 -3.45
N ASP A 69 -3.15 4.15 -4.14
CA ASP A 69 -4.42 3.42 -4.24
C ASP A 69 -4.44 2.40 -5.40
N ILE A 70 -3.62 2.61 -6.41
CA ILE A 70 -3.64 1.82 -7.64
C ILE A 70 -3.20 0.35 -7.44
N GLY A 71 -2.51 0.08 -6.34
CA GLY A 71 -2.07 -1.26 -5.97
C GLY A 71 -3.22 -2.19 -5.54
N TYR A 72 -4.33 -1.63 -5.05
CA TYR A 72 -5.40 -2.43 -4.46
C TYR A 72 -6.81 -1.99 -4.87
N GLU A 73 -7.00 -0.82 -5.44
CA GLU A 73 -8.32 -0.27 -5.75
C GLU A 73 -8.56 -0.22 -7.26
N LEU A 74 -9.67 -0.80 -7.69
CA LEU A 74 -10.17 -0.70 -9.05
C LEU A 74 -11.45 0.12 -9.05
N SER A 75 -11.35 1.35 -9.52
CA SER A 75 -12.48 2.25 -9.70
C SER A 75 -13.34 1.81 -10.89
N ALA A 76 -14.64 2.11 -10.80
CA ALA A 76 -15.59 1.99 -11.92
C ALA A 76 -16.46 3.25 -11.94
N ASP A 77 -16.88 3.69 -13.12
CA ASP A 77 -17.85 4.77 -13.29
C ASP A 77 -19.04 4.25 -14.08
N TYR A 78 -20.21 4.19 -13.43
CA TYR A 78 -21.45 3.75 -14.04
C TYR A 78 -22.26 4.91 -14.63
N ASN A 79 -21.60 5.98 -15.05
CA ASN A 79 -22.22 7.07 -15.76
C ASN A 79 -22.83 6.56 -17.07
N GLN A 80 -24.13 6.82 -17.30
CA GLN A 80 -24.83 6.31 -18.48
C GLN A 80 -24.27 6.82 -19.82
N LYS A 81 -23.57 7.96 -19.81
CA LYS A 81 -22.96 8.53 -21.02
C LYS A 81 -21.59 7.93 -21.32
N GLN A 82 -20.89 7.46 -20.29
CA GLN A 82 -19.52 6.93 -20.38
C GLN A 82 -19.31 5.88 -19.31
N LEU A 83 -19.78 4.68 -19.57
CA LEU A 83 -19.63 3.55 -18.66
C LEU A 83 -18.19 3.02 -18.70
N VAL A 84 -17.54 2.97 -17.53
CA VAL A 84 -16.25 2.30 -17.34
C VAL A 84 -16.38 1.25 -16.25
N THR A 85 -16.28 -0.02 -16.61
CA THR A 85 -16.32 -1.12 -15.67
C THR A 85 -14.96 -1.33 -14.96
N ARG A 86 -14.95 -2.07 -13.84
CA ARG A 86 -13.68 -2.48 -13.18
C ARG A 86 -12.77 -3.25 -14.11
N GLU A 87 -13.31 -4.10 -14.99
CA GLU A 87 -12.53 -4.85 -15.97
C GLU A 87 -11.86 -3.94 -17.00
N ASN A 88 -12.55 -2.90 -17.44
CA ASN A 88 -11.98 -1.91 -18.34
C ASN A 88 -10.87 -1.12 -17.62
N MET A 89 -11.14 -0.66 -16.40
CA MET A 89 -10.15 0.03 -15.58
C MET A 89 -8.90 -0.84 -15.37
N LYS A 90 -9.06 -2.12 -15.00
CA LYS A 90 -7.95 -3.07 -14.83
C LYS A 90 -7.07 -3.15 -16.09
N LYS A 91 -7.69 -3.29 -17.26
CA LYS A 91 -6.93 -3.39 -18.53
C LYS A 91 -6.14 -2.12 -18.82
N GLU A 92 -6.76 -0.97 -18.70
CA GLU A 92 -6.12 0.33 -18.96
C GLU A 92 -5.02 0.63 -17.95
N GLN A 93 -5.26 0.34 -16.67
CA GLN A 93 -4.29 0.50 -15.58
C GLN A 93 -3.04 -0.37 -15.81
N VAL A 94 -3.23 -1.66 -16.09
CA VAL A 94 -2.10 -2.56 -16.35
C VAL A 94 -1.34 -2.15 -17.59
N ALA A 95 -2.02 -1.71 -18.65
CA ALA A 95 -1.39 -1.20 -19.86
C ALA A 95 -0.54 0.05 -19.59
N LEU A 96 -1.08 1.02 -18.82
CA LEU A 96 -0.37 2.23 -18.41
C LEU A 96 0.88 1.90 -17.59
N LEU A 97 0.74 1.06 -16.57
CA LEU A 97 1.87 0.67 -15.70
C LEU A 97 2.96 -0.09 -16.47
N ASN A 98 2.58 -0.97 -17.41
CA ASN A 98 3.54 -1.60 -18.32
C ASN A 98 4.28 -0.59 -19.20
N GLY A 99 3.60 0.43 -19.69
CA GLY A 99 4.21 1.52 -20.45
C GLY A 99 5.24 2.30 -19.61
N ILE A 100 4.89 2.62 -18.37
CA ILE A 100 5.80 3.29 -17.42
C ILE A 100 7.01 2.41 -17.10
N LYS A 101 6.81 1.14 -16.84
CA LYS A 101 7.91 0.19 -16.61
C LYS A 101 8.82 0.04 -17.83
N ALA A 102 8.25 0.01 -19.03
CA ALA A 102 9.00 -0.04 -20.28
C ALA A 102 9.85 1.21 -20.55
N SER A 103 9.48 2.38 -20.02
CA SER A 103 10.31 3.60 -20.05
C SER A 103 11.52 3.55 -19.11
N GLY A 104 11.62 2.52 -18.26
CA GLY A 104 12.73 2.32 -17.32
C GLY A 104 12.45 2.83 -15.90
N GLN A 105 11.28 3.39 -15.65
CA GLN A 105 10.87 3.83 -14.31
C GLN A 105 10.54 2.63 -13.41
N LYS A 106 10.90 2.74 -12.14
CA LYS A 106 10.49 1.80 -11.09
C LYS A 106 9.10 2.15 -10.56
N ILE A 107 8.33 1.13 -10.22
CA ILE A 107 6.98 1.29 -9.71
C ILE A 107 6.90 0.70 -8.31
N MET A 108 6.54 1.54 -7.35
CA MET A 108 6.17 1.12 -5.99
C MET A 108 4.68 1.30 -5.80
N THR A 109 4.02 0.28 -5.25
CA THR A 109 2.59 0.34 -4.92
C THR A 109 2.36 0.17 -3.43
N ASN A 110 1.36 0.86 -2.92
CA ASN A 110 0.85 0.59 -1.58
C ASN A 110 -0.16 -0.56 -1.68
N MET A 111 0.03 -1.61 -0.89
CA MET A 111 -0.65 -2.89 -1.06
C MET A 111 -0.45 -3.45 -2.49
N GLY A 112 -0.86 -4.66 -2.76
CA GLY A 112 -0.66 -5.27 -4.07
C GLY A 112 -1.68 -6.36 -4.34
N ASN A 113 -2.59 -6.12 -5.26
CA ASN A 113 -3.45 -7.16 -5.80
C ASN A 113 -2.77 -7.87 -6.99
N ASP A 114 -3.28 -9.03 -7.35
CA ASP A 114 -2.75 -9.90 -8.40
C ASP A 114 -2.44 -9.17 -9.71
N TYR A 115 -3.29 -8.25 -10.11
CA TYR A 115 -3.16 -7.51 -11.37
C TYR A 115 -1.98 -6.52 -11.39
N THR A 116 -1.41 -6.18 -10.25
CA THR A 116 -0.23 -5.29 -10.17
C THR A 116 1.09 -6.05 -10.03
N LEU A 117 1.09 -7.32 -9.63
CA LEU A 117 2.31 -8.08 -9.35
C LEU A 117 3.28 -8.14 -10.52
N GLY A 118 2.79 -8.22 -11.76
CA GLY A 118 3.63 -8.27 -12.96
C GLY A 118 4.31 -6.94 -13.31
N VAL A 119 3.85 -5.83 -12.76
CA VAL A 119 4.32 -4.47 -13.11
C VAL A 119 5.00 -3.74 -11.96
N THR A 120 4.71 -4.08 -10.72
CA THR A 120 5.32 -3.45 -9.54
C THR A 120 6.72 -4.00 -9.26
N ASP A 121 7.63 -3.13 -8.82
CA ASP A 121 8.98 -3.52 -8.38
C ASP A 121 9.05 -3.66 -6.86
N PHE A 122 8.18 -2.94 -6.12
CA PHE A 122 8.12 -2.99 -4.67
C PHE A 122 6.72 -2.69 -4.15
N ILE A 123 6.28 -3.43 -3.13
CA ILE A 123 5.00 -3.24 -2.47
C ILE A 123 5.25 -2.79 -1.03
N THR A 124 4.59 -1.71 -0.60
CA THR A 124 4.59 -1.25 0.80
C THR A 124 3.23 -1.45 1.44
N ASN A 125 3.18 -1.43 2.76
CA ASN A 125 1.95 -1.60 3.55
C ASN A 125 1.16 -2.85 3.16
N MET A 126 1.86 -3.94 2.86
CA MET A 126 1.20 -5.23 2.68
C MET A 126 0.60 -5.67 4.01
N ASP A 127 -0.64 -6.11 3.98
CA ASP A 127 -1.33 -6.60 5.17
C ASP A 127 -0.66 -7.89 5.68
N LEU A 128 -0.04 -7.81 6.85
CA LEU A 128 0.58 -8.93 7.55
C LEU A 128 -0.30 -9.46 8.69
N ASN A 129 -1.50 -8.93 8.86
CA ASN A 129 -2.43 -9.32 9.92
C ASN A 129 -3.62 -10.15 9.42
N GLY A 130 -3.68 -10.42 8.11
CA GLY A 130 -4.82 -11.07 7.47
C GLY A 130 -6.07 -10.20 7.45
N SER A 131 -7.26 -10.81 7.43
CA SER A 131 -8.51 -10.05 7.31
C SER A 131 -8.87 -9.24 8.57
N GLY A 132 -8.28 -9.56 9.73
CA GLY A 132 -8.54 -8.92 11.01
C GLY A 132 -9.96 -9.11 11.55
N TYR A 133 -10.72 -10.10 11.06
CA TYR A 133 -12.04 -10.45 11.61
C TYR A 133 -11.91 -11.21 12.91
N THR A 134 -12.72 -10.86 13.90
CA THR A 134 -12.70 -11.43 15.27
C THR A 134 -13.05 -12.92 15.35
N ILE A 135 -13.60 -13.50 14.28
CA ILE A 135 -13.94 -14.92 14.21
C ILE A 135 -12.77 -15.82 13.77
N LEU A 136 -11.63 -15.21 13.43
CA LEU A 136 -10.45 -15.95 12.96
C LEU A 136 -9.50 -16.18 14.13
N ASP A 137 -9.09 -17.44 14.32
CA ASP A 137 -8.12 -17.81 15.35
C ASP A 137 -6.68 -17.49 14.93
N ALA A 138 -6.37 -17.61 13.62
CA ALA A 138 -5.06 -17.32 13.06
C ALA A 138 -5.14 -16.89 11.59
N ALA A 139 -4.15 -16.13 11.15
CA ALA A 139 -3.96 -15.77 9.74
C ALA A 139 -2.86 -16.67 9.14
N VAL A 140 -3.13 -17.23 7.97
CA VAL A 140 -2.13 -17.97 7.20
C VAL A 140 -1.65 -17.06 6.05
N PRO A 141 -0.33 -16.81 5.89
CA PRO A 141 0.21 -15.87 4.92
C PRO A 141 0.25 -16.45 3.49
N PHE A 142 -0.84 -16.99 2.98
CA PHE A 142 -0.90 -17.62 1.67
C PHE A 142 -0.43 -16.73 0.53
N TYR A 143 -0.84 -15.47 0.57
CA TYR A 143 -0.46 -14.53 -0.48
C TYR A 143 1.04 -14.25 -0.46
N GLN A 144 1.58 -13.98 0.73
CA GLN A 144 3.00 -13.75 0.92
C GLN A 144 3.83 -14.97 0.53
N ILE A 145 3.45 -16.18 0.96
CA ILE A 145 4.11 -17.42 0.55
C ILE A 145 4.14 -17.56 -0.98
N ALA A 146 3.03 -17.23 -1.66
CA ALA A 146 2.93 -17.36 -3.11
C ALA A 146 3.81 -16.37 -3.88
N ILE A 147 4.00 -15.16 -3.38
CA ILE A 147 4.75 -14.09 -4.09
C ILE A 147 6.18 -13.90 -3.58
N HIS A 148 6.53 -14.47 -2.43
CA HIS A 148 7.88 -14.32 -1.84
C HIS A 148 8.96 -14.86 -2.80
N GLY A 149 10.03 -14.10 -2.94
CA GLY A 149 11.10 -14.39 -3.92
C GLY A 149 10.79 -13.97 -5.38
N TYR A 150 9.56 -13.52 -5.68
CA TYR A 150 9.18 -13.00 -6.99
C TYR A 150 8.96 -11.49 -6.99
N VAL A 151 8.38 -10.94 -5.91
CA VAL A 151 8.11 -9.52 -5.75
C VAL A 151 8.60 -9.09 -4.37
N ASN A 152 9.29 -7.96 -4.29
CA ASN A 152 9.70 -7.39 -3.01
C ASN A 152 8.50 -6.70 -2.35
N TYR A 153 8.26 -6.99 -1.09
CA TYR A 153 7.20 -6.37 -0.31
C TYR A 153 7.64 -6.10 1.12
N ALA A 154 6.97 -5.14 1.76
CA ALA A 154 7.13 -4.81 3.17
C ALA A 154 5.76 -4.56 3.81
N GLY A 155 5.66 -4.76 5.10
CA GLY A 155 4.51 -4.40 5.92
C GLY A 155 4.36 -2.89 6.11
N GLU A 156 3.78 -2.47 7.22
CA GLU A 156 3.68 -1.07 7.60
C GLU A 156 5.05 -0.46 7.91
N ALA A 157 5.11 0.87 7.92
CA ALA A 157 6.34 1.57 8.26
C ALA A 157 6.67 1.37 9.75
N LEU A 158 7.75 0.65 10.06
CA LEU A 158 8.13 0.25 11.42
C LEU A 158 8.20 1.42 12.40
N ASN A 159 8.71 2.56 11.97
CA ASN A 159 8.81 3.76 12.80
C ASN A 159 7.48 4.52 12.99
N LEU A 160 6.39 4.05 12.42
CA LEU A 160 5.05 4.62 12.58
C LEU A 160 4.08 3.68 13.30
N THR A 161 4.51 2.45 13.60
CA THR A 161 3.70 1.47 14.34
C THR A 161 3.75 1.74 15.84
N ALA A 162 2.74 1.28 16.56
CA ALA A 162 2.68 1.41 18.01
C ALA A 162 3.70 0.49 18.72
N ASP A 163 3.97 -0.68 18.13
CA ASP A 163 4.96 -1.65 18.60
C ASP A 163 5.86 -2.07 17.43
N CYS A 164 7.04 -1.47 17.37
CA CYS A 164 8.01 -1.72 16.31
C CYS A 164 8.57 -3.16 16.36
N GLU A 165 8.72 -3.73 17.55
CA GLU A 165 9.25 -5.10 17.70
C GLU A 165 8.23 -6.14 17.23
N GLU A 166 6.97 -5.98 17.57
CA GLU A 166 5.90 -6.85 17.09
C GLU A 166 5.82 -6.83 15.57
N GLU A 167 5.83 -5.64 14.95
CA GLU A 167 5.77 -5.51 13.49
C GLU A 167 7.04 -6.04 12.80
N LEU A 168 8.20 -5.91 13.44
CA LEU A 168 9.44 -6.50 12.95
C LEU A 168 9.37 -8.04 12.95
N LEU A 169 8.83 -8.64 14.01
CA LEU A 169 8.64 -10.10 14.09
C LEU A 169 7.63 -10.60 13.06
N LYS A 170 6.54 -9.87 12.86
CA LYS A 170 5.57 -10.17 11.79
C LYS A 170 6.22 -10.06 10.41
N SER A 171 7.02 -9.03 10.18
CA SER A 171 7.75 -8.90 8.93
C SER A 171 8.67 -10.09 8.68
N ALA A 172 9.37 -10.58 9.71
CA ALA A 172 10.19 -11.77 9.62
C ALA A 172 9.36 -13.04 9.33
N GLU A 173 8.26 -13.23 10.07
CA GLU A 173 7.34 -14.35 9.90
C GLU A 173 6.77 -14.46 8.49
N TYR A 174 6.38 -13.32 7.91
CA TYR A 174 5.76 -13.25 6.59
C TYR A 174 6.76 -13.08 5.44
N GLY A 175 8.08 -13.08 5.72
CA GLY A 175 9.11 -12.84 4.72
C GLY A 175 9.10 -11.43 4.15
N ALA A 176 8.49 -10.47 4.85
CA ALA A 176 8.41 -9.08 4.42
C ALA A 176 9.72 -8.33 4.70
N GLY A 177 10.11 -7.42 3.81
CA GLY A 177 11.22 -6.51 4.01
C GLY A 177 10.91 -5.40 4.99
N LEU A 178 11.92 -4.62 5.32
CA LEU A 178 11.78 -3.46 6.19
C LEU A 178 11.27 -2.25 5.40
N TYR A 179 10.35 -1.51 5.98
CA TYR A 179 9.86 -0.25 5.46
C TYR A 179 9.89 0.83 6.56
N PHE A 180 10.38 2.00 6.22
CA PHE A 180 10.42 3.18 7.09
C PHE A 180 9.89 4.38 6.31
N SER A 181 9.07 5.19 6.95
CA SER A 181 8.62 6.48 6.42
C SER A 181 9.52 7.57 7.00
N LEU A 182 10.17 8.33 6.15
CA LEU A 182 11.18 9.31 6.57
C LEU A 182 10.81 10.72 6.12
N MET A 183 11.07 11.68 7.00
CA MET A 183 10.87 13.11 6.78
C MET A 183 12.12 13.85 7.27
N ASP A 184 12.65 14.74 6.44
CA ASP A 184 13.79 15.60 6.80
C ASP A 184 13.38 16.72 7.76
N ALA A 185 12.17 17.28 7.56
CA ALA A 185 11.65 18.35 8.41
C ALA A 185 11.36 17.90 9.86
N ASP A 186 11.41 18.84 10.80
CA ASP A 186 11.05 18.59 12.20
C ASP A 186 9.57 18.17 12.33
N ALA A 187 9.30 17.24 13.23
CA ALA A 187 7.96 16.72 13.46
C ALA A 187 6.94 17.81 13.89
N THR A 188 7.39 18.91 14.46
CA THR A 188 6.53 20.04 14.84
C THR A 188 5.83 20.68 13.65
N GLU A 189 6.38 20.58 12.43
CA GLU A 189 5.72 21.02 11.20
C GLU A 189 4.36 20.31 10.96
N LEU A 190 4.16 19.14 11.57
CA LEU A 190 2.92 18.38 11.44
C LEU A 190 1.82 18.75 12.44
N GLN A 191 2.14 19.52 13.49
CA GLN A 191 1.23 19.76 14.64
C GLN A 191 -0.14 20.33 14.27
N ASN A 192 -0.21 21.17 13.25
CA ASN A 192 -1.46 21.81 12.80
C ASN A 192 -1.96 21.24 11.47
N THR A 193 -1.52 20.05 11.11
CA THR A 193 -1.92 19.38 9.88
C THR A 193 -2.77 18.14 10.16
N LYS A 194 -3.36 17.56 9.12
CA LYS A 194 -4.04 16.26 9.19
C LYS A 194 -3.07 15.06 9.08
N TYR A 195 -1.77 15.29 9.14
CA TYR A 195 -0.73 14.28 8.91
C TYR A 195 0.02 13.92 10.20
N THR A 196 -0.62 14.04 11.34
CA THR A 196 -0.04 13.74 12.67
C THR A 196 0.43 12.29 12.81
N GLN A 197 -0.12 11.37 12.02
CA GLN A 197 0.33 9.97 11.98
C GLN A 197 1.79 9.81 11.52
N TYR A 198 2.39 10.81 10.87
CA TYR A 198 3.80 10.79 10.46
C TYR A 198 4.74 11.45 11.48
N PHE A 199 4.28 11.67 12.71
CA PHE A 199 5.08 12.35 13.74
C PHE A 199 6.40 11.60 14.06
N GLY A 200 6.41 10.26 13.96
CA GLY A 200 7.60 9.41 14.12
C GLY A 200 8.52 9.34 12.89
N ALA A 201 8.23 10.10 11.82
CA ALA A 201 8.97 10.00 10.56
C ALA A 201 10.25 10.86 10.51
N ASN A 202 10.58 11.65 11.55
CA ASN A 202 11.78 12.49 11.55
C ASN A 202 13.03 11.62 11.47
N TYR A 203 13.84 11.81 10.40
CA TYR A 203 15.02 11.02 10.14
C TYR A 203 16.09 11.19 11.23
N GLU A 204 16.41 12.42 11.63
CA GLU A 204 17.46 12.70 12.61
C GLU A 204 17.13 12.10 13.98
N ALA A 205 15.84 12.04 14.36
CA ALA A 205 15.43 11.46 15.64
C ALA A 205 15.46 9.93 15.64
N SER A 206 15.25 9.29 14.48
CA SER A 206 15.06 7.82 14.39
C SER A 206 16.22 7.06 13.75
N LYS A 207 17.17 7.73 13.09
CA LYS A 207 18.21 7.08 12.28
C LYS A 207 19.01 5.99 12.99
N ASP A 208 19.43 6.22 14.25
CA ASP A 208 20.24 5.25 14.98
C ASP A 208 19.47 3.97 15.30
N GLU A 209 18.19 4.10 15.67
CA GLU A 209 17.28 2.97 15.86
C GLU A 209 17.04 2.22 14.54
N LEU A 210 16.79 2.93 13.44
CA LEU A 210 16.61 2.34 12.11
C LEU A 210 17.83 1.53 11.68
N PHE A 211 19.03 2.06 11.90
CA PHE A 211 20.27 1.34 11.60
C PHE A 211 20.46 0.10 12.48
N ALA A 212 20.09 0.15 13.73
CA ALA A 212 20.14 -1.01 14.62
C ALA A 212 19.17 -2.11 14.15
N ILE A 213 17.93 -1.76 13.83
CA ILE A 213 16.90 -2.67 13.28
C ILE A 213 17.39 -3.29 11.96
N TYR A 214 17.85 -2.47 11.03
CA TYR A 214 18.36 -2.95 9.75
C TYR A 214 19.53 -3.92 9.92
N THR A 215 20.49 -3.60 10.78
CA THR A 215 21.67 -4.43 11.03
C THR A 215 21.26 -5.78 11.62
N ARG A 216 20.34 -5.80 12.59
CA ARG A 216 19.80 -7.01 13.18
C ARG A 216 19.10 -7.86 12.13
N TYR A 217 18.20 -7.26 11.35
CA TYR A 217 17.44 -7.94 10.31
C TYR A 217 18.36 -8.57 9.26
N GLN A 218 19.33 -7.82 8.76
CA GLN A 218 20.28 -8.30 7.76
C GLN A 218 21.14 -9.44 8.29
N LYS A 219 21.55 -9.39 9.54
CA LYS A 219 22.34 -10.45 10.17
C LYS A 219 21.54 -11.76 10.28
N GLU A 220 20.29 -11.68 10.68
CA GLU A 220 19.47 -12.87 10.95
C GLU A 220 18.81 -13.42 9.68
N LEU A 221 18.30 -12.56 8.79
CA LEU A 221 17.45 -12.95 7.64
C LEU A 221 18.03 -12.60 6.27
N GLY A 222 19.08 -11.78 6.18
CA GLY A 222 19.60 -11.28 4.91
C GLY A 222 20.00 -12.37 3.92
N SER A 223 20.44 -13.54 4.40
CA SER A 223 20.83 -14.67 3.53
C SER A 223 19.62 -15.43 2.94
N VAL A 224 18.45 -15.36 3.57
CA VAL A 224 17.25 -16.11 3.17
C VAL A 224 16.15 -15.23 2.57
N PHE A 225 16.25 -13.93 2.72
CA PHE A 225 15.21 -12.95 2.35
C PHE A 225 14.71 -13.06 0.90
N HIS A 226 15.53 -13.49 -0.04
CA HIS A 226 15.14 -13.66 -1.45
C HIS A 226 14.85 -15.12 -1.81
N GLN A 227 14.85 -16.04 -0.85
CA GLN A 227 14.56 -17.44 -1.09
C GLN A 227 13.05 -17.67 -0.97
N ARG A 228 12.52 -18.61 -1.73
CA ARG A 228 11.09 -18.94 -1.64
C ARG A 228 10.75 -19.55 -0.29
N ILE A 229 9.64 -19.16 0.29
CA ILE A 229 9.06 -19.84 1.45
C ILE A 229 8.57 -21.22 0.97
N VAL A 230 9.00 -22.28 1.63
CA VAL A 230 8.68 -23.67 1.26
C VAL A 230 7.79 -24.35 2.29
N ASP A 231 7.73 -23.83 3.50
CA ASP A 231 6.89 -24.33 4.58
C ASP A 231 6.48 -23.19 5.50
N HIS A 232 5.35 -23.36 6.17
CA HIS A 232 4.86 -22.45 7.20
C HIS A 232 3.97 -23.23 8.16
N ALA A 233 4.27 -23.16 9.45
CA ALA A 233 3.50 -23.85 10.46
C ALA A 233 3.34 -22.98 11.71
N ILE A 234 2.12 -22.96 12.26
CA ILE A 234 1.84 -22.41 13.57
C ILE A 234 2.09 -23.52 14.58
N LEU A 235 3.14 -23.39 15.36
CA LEU A 235 3.59 -24.42 16.31
C LEU A 235 2.86 -24.34 17.65
N ASP A 236 2.64 -23.12 18.15
CA ASP A 236 1.91 -22.80 19.37
C ASP A 236 1.49 -21.33 19.31
N SER A 237 0.69 -20.88 20.29
CA SER A 237 0.31 -19.46 20.35
C SER A 237 1.55 -18.56 20.38
N GLY A 238 1.70 -17.71 19.36
CA GLY A 238 2.82 -16.79 19.21
C GLY A 238 4.13 -17.42 18.72
N ILE A 239 4.13 -18.69 18.27
CA ILE A 239 5.30 -19.35 17.68
C ILE A 239 4.97 -19.87 16.28
N THR A 240 5.67 -19.36 15.28
CA THR A 240 5.56 -19.82 13.90
C THR A 240 6.90 -20.30 13.35
N LEU A 241 6.84 -21.23 12.39
CA LEU A 241 7.95 -21.65 11.55
C LEU A 241 7.67 -21.19 10.11
N THR A 242 8.62 -20.46 9.55
CA THR A 242 8.55 -20.01 8.15
C THR A 242 9.87 -20.25 7.46
#